data_ca9da7bef10f36c3472f10ba2124a9d7
#
_entry.id   ca9da7bef10f36c3472f10ba2124a9d7
#
_cell.length_a   1.000
_cell.length_b   1.000
_cell.length_c   1.000
_cell.angle_alpha   90.00
_cell.angle_beta   90.00
_cell.angle_gamma   90.00
#
_symmetry.space_group_name_H-M   'P 1'
#
loop_
_entity.id
_entity.type
_entity.pdbx_description
1 polymer ?
#
loop_
_entity_poly.entity_id
_entity_poly.type
_entity_poly.pdbx_seq_one_letter_code
_entity_poly.pdbx_strand_id
1 'polypeptide(L)'
;MINFISEAVKSEKAIEILHDALDTEALRLTYSLNLAKKRLKKFEKKYSISSEKFIREWYAEDLKGKDMEYVEWSGEYHFFKSLDERLKIVKGIRYGSL
;
A
#
# COMPACT_ATOMS: atom_id res chain seq x y z
N MET A 1 25.56 -16.72 -8.52
CA MET A 1 24.15 -16.45 -8.24
C MET A 1 23.60 -15.28 -9.02
N ILE A 2 24.26 -14.13 -8.99
CA ILE A 2 23.82 -12.95 -9.74
C ILE A 2 23.75 -13.23 -11.25
N ASN A 3 24.75 -13.92 -11.80
CA ASN A 3 24.78 -14.27 -13.21
C ASN A 3 23.65 -15.22 -13.61
N PHE A 4 23.32 -16.16 -12.72
CA PHE A 4 22.23 -17.10 -12.97
C PHE A 4 20.88 -16.36 -13.06
N ILE A 5 20.64 -15.44 -12.14
CA ILE A 5 19.40 -14.64 -12.13
C ILE A 5 19.32 -13.77 -13.39
N SER A 6 20.42 -13.14 -13.78
CA SER A 6 20.46 -12.30 -14.98
C SER A 6 20.17 -13.08 -16.25
N GLU A 7 20.69 -14.29 -16.37
CA GLU A 7 20.44 -15.15 -17.52
C GLU A 7 18.99 -15.64 -17.56
N ALA A 8 18.44 -16.01 -16.39
CA ALA A 8 17.04 -16.44 -16.29
C ALA A 8 16.09 -15.31 -16.71
N VAL A 9 16.35 -14.07 -16.28
CA VAL A 9 15.52 -12.91 -16.59
C VAL A 9 15.56 -12.58 -18.08
N LYS A 10 16.63 -12.95 -18.80
CA LYS A 10 16.74 -12.71 -20.24
C LYS A 10 15.87 -13.62 -21.08
N SER A 11 15.42 -14.75 -20.57
CA SER A 11 14.55 -15.63 -21.34
C SER A 11 13.14 -15.06 -21.40
N GLU A 12 12.45 -15.21 -22.52
CA GLU A 12 11.07 -14.76 -22.69
C GLU A 12 10.14 -15.41 -21.67
N LYS A 13 10.37 -16.68 -21.38
CA LYS A 13 9.55 -17.42 -20.44
C LYS A 13 9.72 -16.92 -19.00
N ALA A 14 10.95 -16.58 -18.63
CA ALA A 14 11.23 -16.01 -17.33
C ALA A 14 10.58 -14.64 -17.17
N ILE A 15 10.64 -13.82 -18.20
CA ILE A 15 10.00 -12.49 -18.22
C ILE A 15 8.50 -12.64 -18.08
N GLU A 16 7.89 -13.58 -18.81
CA GLU A 16 6.46 -13.86 -18.71
C GLU A 16 6.06 -14.25 -17.29
N ILE A 17 6.81 -15.14 -16.65
CA ILE A 17 6.56 -15.55 -15.27
C ILE A 17 6.67 -14.37 -14.31
N LEU A 18 7.68 -13.53 -14.49
CA LEU A 18 7.86 -12.33 -13.67
C LEU A 18 6.70 -11.34 -13.86
N HIS A 19 6.26 -11.16 -15.10
CA HIS A 19 5.09 -10.31 -15.38
C HIS A 19 3.85 -10.83 -14.68
N ASP A 20 3.61 -12.13 -14.75
CA ASP A 20 2.46 -12.76 -14.10
C ASP A 20 2.52 -12.60 -12.58
N ALA A 21 3.70 -12.79 -12.00
CA ALA A 21 3.91 -12.62 -10.57
C ALA A 21 3.64 -11.18 -10.13
N LEU A 22 4.13 -10.22 -10.90
CA LEU A 22 3.91 -8.80 -10.61
C LEU A 22 2.44 -8.41 -10.76
N ASP A 23 1.77 -8.94 -11.78
CA ASP A 23 0.34 -8.69 -11.99
C ASP A 23 -0.49 -9.26 -10.83
N THR A 24 -0.15 -10.45 -10.36
CA THR A 24 -0.82 -11.07 -9.21
C THR A 24 -0.61 -10.24 -7.95
N GLU A 25 0.61 -9.77 -7.70
CA GLU A 25 0.90 -8.92 -6.55
C GLU A 25 0.13 -7.60 -6.65
N ALA A 26 0.05 -7.00 -7.84
CA ALA A 26 -0.70 -5.77 -8.04
C ALA A 26 -2.19 -5.96 -7.73
N LEU A 27 -2.78 -7.08 -8.12
CA LEU A 27 -4.17 -7.40 -7.80
C LEU A 27 -4.38 -7.54 -6.29
N ARG A 28 -3.49 -8.26 -5.63
CA ARG A 28 -3.53 -8.44 -4.17
C ARG A 28 -3.45 -7.11 -3.44
N LEU A 29 -2.52 -6.27 -3.87
CA LEU A 29 -2.33 -4.95 -3.27
C LEU A 29 -3.53 -4.03 -3.52
N THR A 30 -4.10 -4.08 -4.71
CA THR A 30 -5.29 -3.29 -5.06
C THR A 30 -6.47 -3.67 -4.19
N TYR A 31 -6.68 -4.97 -3.97
CA TYR A 31 -7.75 -5.45 -3.10
C TYR A 31 -7.56 -4.94 -1.66
N SER A 32 -6.36 -5.10 -1.12
CA SER A 32 -6.04 -4.65 0.24
C SER A 32 -6.16 -3.14 0.39
N LEU A 33 -5.73 -2.40 -0.65
CA LEU A 33 -5.81 -0.95 -0.68
C LEU A 33 -7.28 -0.48 -0.63
N ASN A 34 -8.15 -1.14 -1.38
CA ASN A 34 -9.57 -0.80 -1.39
C ASN A 34 -10.23 -1.07 -0.05
N LEU A 35 -9.84 -2.15 0.64
CA LEU A 35 -10.33 -2.42 1.99
C LEU A 35 -9.87 -1.35 2.98
N ALA A 36 -8.61 -0.97 2.90
CA ALA A 36 -8.07 0.09 3.76
C ALA A 36 -8.80 1.42 3.52
N LYS A 37 -9.07 1.75 2.26
CA LYS A 37 -9.84 2.95 1.92
C LYS A 37 -11.23 2.95 2.56
N LYS A 38 -11.91 1.81 2.54
CA LYS A 38 -13.24 1.68 3.16
C LYS A 38 -13.18 1.92 4.67
N ARG A 39 -12.16 1.39 5.33
CA ARG A 39 -11.98 1.58 6.77
C ARG A 39 -11.68 3.04 7.10
N LEU A 40 -10.83 3.68 6.31
CA LEU A 40 -10.52 5.09 6.47
C LEU A 40 -11.77 5.97 6.28
N LYS A 41 -12.59 5.65 5.30
CA LYS A 41 -13.83 6.39 5.05
C LYS A 41 -14.80 6.36 6.22
N LYS A 42 -14.85 5.26 6.96
CA LYS A 42 -15.70 5.16 8.15
C LYS A 42 -15.28 6.19 9.21
N PHE A 43 -13.97 6.30 9.45
CA PHE A 43 -13.46 7.30 10.39
C PHE A 43 -13.68 8.71 9.87
N GLU A 44 -13.41 8.93 8.58
CA GLU A 44 -13.56 10.25 7.96
C GLU A 44 -15.00 10.75 8.03
N LYS A 45 -15.96 9.86 7.84
CA LYS A 45 -17.38 10.21 7.99
C LYS A 45 -17.74 10.51 9.43
N LYS A 46 -17.25 9.70 10.36
CA LYS A 46 -17.57 9.86 11.79
C LYS A 46 -17.08 11.21 12.32
N TYR A 47 -15.89 11.61 11.93
CA TYR A 47 -15.26 12.83 12.45
C TYR A 47 -15.31 14.02 11.50
N SER A 48 -15.84 13.83 10.30
CA SER A 48 -15.95 14.89 9.26
C SER A 48 -14.62 15.54 8.93
N ILE A 49 -13.57 14.71 8.82
CA ILE A 49 -12.22 15.19 8.53
C ILE A 49 -11.51 14.12 7.68
N SER A 50 -10.59 14.54 6.80
CA SER A 50 -9.78 13.59 6.05
C SER A 50 -8.75 12.91 6.95
N SER A 51 -8.36 11.68 6.59
CA SER A 51 -7.33 10.96 7.34
C SER A 51 -6.01 11.71 7.34
N GLU A 52 -5.67 12.32 6.22
CA GLU A 52 -4.43 13.09 6.09
C GLU A 52 -4.40 14.27 7.06
N LYS A 53 -5.51 15.00 7.15
CA LYS A 53 -5.64 16.12 8.09
C LYS A 53 -5.65 15.65 9.52
N PHE A 54 -6.32 14.52 9.81
CA PHE A 54 -6.32 13.91 11.14
C PHE A 54 -4.90 13.60 11.62
N ILE A 55 -4.10 12.94 10.79
CA ILE A 55 -2.71 12.58 11.13
C ILE A 55 -1.88 13.83 11.39
N ARG A 56 -2.06 14.85 10.55
CA ARG A 56 -1.25 16.07 10.64
C ARG A 56 -1.62 16.95 11.82
N GLU A 57 -2.90 17.05 12.16
CA GLU A 57 -3.38 18.05 13.12
C GLU A 57 -3.92 17.47 14.43
N TRP A 58 -4.56 16.30 14.38
CA TRP A 58 -5.30 15.77 15.54
C TRP A 58 -4.53 14.70 16.30
N TYR A 59 -3.88 13.79 15.60
CA TYR A 59 -3.32 12.58 16.19
C TYR A 59 -2.28 12.90 17.28
N ALA A 60 -1.43 13.86 17.03
CA ALA A 60 -0.35 14.21 17.98
C ALA A 60 -0.89 14.73 19.31
N GLU A 61 -2.02 15.45 19.28
CA GLU A 61 -2.62 16.00 20.49
C GLU A 61 -3.35 14.92 21.30
N ASP A 62 -4.04 14.01 20.61
CA ASP A 62 -4.87 13.01 21.24
C ASP A 62 -4.16 11.73 21.64
N LEU A 63 -2.90 11.55 21.22
CA LEU A 63 -2.07 10.45 21.70
C LEU A 63 -2.01 10.39 23.22
N LYS A 64 -2.05 11.54 23.87
CA LYS A 64 -2.03 11.65 25.33
C LYS A 64 -3.34 11.21 25.94
N GLY A 65 -4.46 11.33 25.22
CA GLY A 65 -5.77 10.92 25.65
C GLY A 65 -6.02 9.43 25.52
N LYS A 66 -5.13 8.70 24.87
CA LYS A 66 -5.19 7.25 24.65
C LYS A 66 -6.48 6.79 23.96
N ASP A 67 -6.97 7.58 23.03
CA ASP A 67 -8.14 7.20 22.26
C ASP A 67 -7.78 6.05 21.32
N MET A 68 -8.30 4.86 21.63
CA MET A 68 -8.01 3.66 20.85
C MET A 68 -8.48 3.77 19.41
N GLU A 69 -9.58 4.48 19.18
CA GLU A 69 -10.08 4.69 17.83
C GLU A 69 -9.12 5.54 17.01
N TYR A 70 -8.49 6.53 17.62
CA TYR A 70 -7.48 7.34 16.95
C TYR A 70 -6.22 6.53 16.64
N VAL A 71 -5.84 5.63 17.53
CA VAL A 71 -4.71 4.71 17.31
C VAL A 71 -5.02 3.79 16.13
N GLU A 72 -6.22 3.23 16.07
CA GLU A 72 -6.65 2.36 14.97
C GLU A 72 -6.66 3.13 13.65
N TRP A 73 -7.20 4.34 13.66
CA TRP A 73 -7.25 5.20 12.47
C TRP A 73 -5.85 5.50 11.95
N SER A 74 -4.94 5.88 12.84
CA SER A 74 -3.55 6.15 12.48
C SER A 74 -2.89 4.91 11.88
N GLY A 75 -3.07 3.75 12.50
CA GLY A 75 -2.54 2.48 12.00
C GLY A 75 -3.06 2.15 10.61
N GLU A 76 -4.35 2.32 10.40
CA GLU A 76 -4.98 2.06 9.09
C GLU A 76 -4.47 3.02 8.02
N TYR A 77 -4.27 4.29 8.38
CA TYR A 77 -3.74 5.28 7.45
C TYR A 77 -2.31 4.92 7.01
N HIS A 78 -1.44 4.58 7.95
CA HIS A 78 -0.06 4.19 7.63
C HIS A 78 -0.02 2.91 6.81
N PHE A 79 -0.89 1.97 7.09
CA PHE A 79 -1.03 0.75 6.32
C PHE A 79 -1.45 1.06 4.88
N PHE A 80 -2.44 1.93 4.71
CA PHE A 80 -2.90 2.39 3.40
C PHE A 80 -1.75 3.03 2.61
N LYS A 81 -0.98 3.91 3.22
CA LYS A 81 0.15 4.58 2.57
C LYS A 81 1.22 3.59 2.14
N SER A 82 1.49 2.60 2.98
CA SER A 82 2.46 1.55 2.68
C SER A 82 2.02 0.70 1.49
N LEU A 83 0.74 0.31 1.44
CA LEU A 83 0.18 -0.44 0.32
C LEU A 83 0.22 0.36 -0.98
N ASP A 84 -0.12 1.63 -0.92
CA ASP A 84 -0.12 2.52 -2.08
C ASP A 84 1.28 2.66 -2.67
N GLU A 85 2.28 2.87 -1.81
CA GLU A 85 3.67 2.94 -2.23
C GLU A 85 4.14 1.64 -2.87
N ARG A 86 3.84 0.51 -2.23
CA ARG A 86 4.21 -0.80 -2.76
C ARG A 86 3.57 -1.07 -4.12
N LEU A 87 2.31 -0.71 -4.29
CA LEU A 87 1.61 -0.87 -5.57
C LEU A 87 2.27 -0.04 -6.67
N LYS A 88 2.65 1.18 -6.36
CA LYS A 88 3.35 2.04 -7.32
C LYS A 88 4.69 1.44 -7.73
N ILE A 89 5.43 0.88 -6.78
CA ILE A 89 6.71 0.21 -7.07
C ILE A 89 6.49 -1.01 -7.96
N VAL A 90 5.53 -1.86 -7.63
CA VAL A 90 5.22 -3.07 -8.41
C VAL A 90 4.83 -2.69 -9.84
N LYS A 91 3.98 -1.71 -10.01
CA LYS A 91 3.59 -1.23 -11.35
C LYS A 91 4.75 -0.62 -12.10
N GLY A 92 5.62 0.10 -11.41
CA GLY A 92 6.82 0.68 -12.02
C GLY A 92 7.74 -0.39 -12.57
N ILE A 93 7.95 -1.47 -11.84
CA ILE A 93 8.76 -2.60 -12.30
C ILE A 93 8.06 -3.29 -13.48
N ARG A 94 6.75 -3.57 -13.35
CA ARG A 94 5.96 -4.30 -14.36
C ARG A 94 5.94 -3.58 -15.72
N TYR A 95 5.80 -2.28 -15.71
CA TYR A 95 5.63 -1.48 -16.94
C TYR A 95 6.85 -0.65 -17.32
N GLY A 96 7.87 -0.60 -16.46
CA GLY A 96 9.07 0.19 -16.70
C GLY A 96 10.24 -0.61 -17.22
N SER A 97 10.74 -1.55 -16.43
CA SER A 97 12.03 -2.22 -16.67
C SER A 97 11.93 -3.62 -17.23
N LEU A 98 10.83 -4.27 -17.04
CA LEU A 98 10.61 -5.61 -17.54
C LEU A 98 9.58 -5.59 -18.66
#